data_7d60b6d551f759a71ffc38f72a57e49f
#
_entry.id   7d60b6d551f759a71ffc38f72a57e49f
#
_cell.length_a   1.000
_cell.length_b   1.000
_cell.length_c   1.000
_cell.angle_alpha   90.00
_cell.angle_beta   90.00
_cell.angle_gamma   90.00
#
_symmetry.space_group_name_H-M   'P 1'
#
loop_
_entity.id
_entity.type
_entity.pdbx_description
1 polymer ?
#
loop_
_entity_poly.entity_id
_entity_poly.type
_entity_poly.pdbx_seq_one_letter_code
_entity_poly.pdbx_strand_id
1 'polypeptide(L)'
;MDLHAAQVQGFFDIPVDHLYAKPVLLKHLREQRQNNDRELTVVSPDVGGVKMARSYADVLGAELAIVAKQRISATVVEPMKLIGEVEGRDAIIVDDMTETAGTLCAAAETLKSNGAGRIFAGVSHAVLGNLGCERIMDSAIDELITTNSTPAPPEACRSKVTTLDIAGLLGEAILRIHNGKSVSSLFDIDSGSV
;
A
#
# COMPACT_ATOMS: atom_id res chain seq x y z
N MET A 1 6.73 12.08 -3.70
CA MET A 1 5.91 10.91 -4.06
C MET A 1 5.10 10.51 -2.85
N ASP A 2 3.83 10.18 -3.02
CA ASP A 2 2.89 9.74 -1.97
C ASP A 2 3.06 10.46 -0.63
N LEU A 3 2.91 11.78 -0.67
CA LEU A 3 3.01 12.60 0.54
C LEU A 3 1.83 12.28 1.47
N HIS A 4 2.11 11.85 2.70
CA HIS A 4 1.08 11.55 3.71
C HIS A 4 0.10 12.71 3.91
N ALA A 5 0.63 13.94 3.88
CA ALA A 5 -0.15 15.17 3.92
C ALA A 5 0.08 15.93 2.59
N ALA A 6 -0.87 15.85 1.66
CA ALA A 6 -0.76 16.53 0.36
C ALA A 6 -0.57 18.06 0.51
N GLN A 7 -1.00 18.64 1.63
CA GLN A 7 -0.84 20.07 1.98
C GLN A 7 0.63 20.51 2.07
N VAL A 8 1.59 19.59 2.26
CA VAL A 8 3.03 19.87 2.25
C VAL A 8 3.44 20.57 0.95
N GLN A 9 2.77 20.30 -0.17
CA GLN A 9 3.01 20.98 -1.45
C GLN A 9 2.83 22.50 -1.35
N GLY A 10 1.94 22.99 -0.48
CA GLY A 10 1.69 24.42 -0.29
C GLY A 10 2.81 25.20 0.41
N PHE A 11 3.84 24.54 0.92
CA PHE A 11 5.02 25.20 1.53
C PHE A 11 6.13 25.52 0.52
N PHE A 12 5.99 25.09 -0.73
CA PHE A 12 6.97 25.37 -1.77
C PHE A 12 6.54 26.58 -2.59
N ASP A 13 7.47 27.51 -2.83
CA ASP A 13 7.26 28.69 -3.71
C ASP A 13 7.45 28.36 -5.21
N ILE A 14 7.70 27.11 -5.53
CA ILE A 14 7.86 26.58 -6.90
C ILE A 14 6.78 25.53 -7.19
N PRO A 15 6.44 25.28 -8.46
CA PRO A 15 5.54 24.21 -8.83
C PRO A 15 6.02 22.85 -8.28
N VAL A 16 5.09 22.03 -7.81
CA VAL A 16 5.36 20.70 -7.25
C VAL A 16 4.56 19.66 -8.03
N ASP A 17 5.26 18.72 -8.61
CA ASP A 17 4.65 17.54 -9.24
C ASP A 17 4.59 16.40 -8.23
N HIS A 18 3.38 16.06 -7.76
CA HIS A 18 3.16 14.97 -6.83
C HIS A 18 3.07 13.64 -7.59
N LEU A 19 4.06 12.78 -7.41
CA LEU A 19 4.11 11.45 -8.02
C LEU A 19 3.50 10.40 -7.10
N TYR A 20 3.16 9.23 -7.66
CA TYR A 20 2.58 8.10 -6.94
C TYR A 20 3.36 6.82 -7.24
N ALA A 21 3.63 5.99 -6.22
CA ALA A 21 4.29 4.68 -6.39
C ALA A 21 3.34 3.61 -6.94
N LYS A 22 2.04 3.89 -6.99
CA LYS A 22 1.00 2.96 -7.44
C LYS A 22 1.35 2.20 -8.72
N PRO A 23 1.90 2.80 -9.81
CA PRO A 23 2.28 2.05 -11.02
C PRO A 23 3.28 0.94 -10.74
N VAL A 24 4.29 1.23 -9.91
CA VAL A 24 5.35 0.28 -9.56
C VAL A 24 4.81 -0.86 -8.70
N LEU A 25 4.01 -0.52 -7.69
CA LEU A 25 3.37 -1.50 -6.80
C LEU A 25 2.39 -2.40 -7.57
N LEU A 26 1.55 -1.83 -8.43
CA LEU A 26 0.58 -2.58 -9.24
C LEU A 26 1.25 -3.56 -10.21
N LYS A 27 2.36 -3.15 -10.84
CA LYS A 27 3.12 -4.05 -11.73
C LYS A 27 3.56 -5.30 -10.97
N HIS A 28 4.20 -5.13 -9.82
CA HIS A 28 4.65 -6.26 -9.00
C HIS A 28 3.48 -7.14 -8.54
N LEU A 29 2.39 -6.55 -8.07
CA LEU A 29 1.20 -7.27 -7.64
C LEU A 29 0.57 -8.10 -8.76
N ARG A 30 0.51 -7.58 -9.98
CA ARG A 30 0.01 -8.32 -11.15
C ARG A 30 0.91 -9.49 -11.48
N GLU A 31 2.24 -9.32 -11.43
CA GLU A 31 3.21 -10.39 -11.66
C GLU A 31 3.05 -11.52 -10.63
N GLN A 32 2.88 -11.18 -9.35
CA GLN A 32 2.64 -12.16 -8.28
C GLN A 32 1.34 -12.93 -8.44
N ARG A 33 0.37 -12.38 -9.16
CA ARG A 33 -0.95 -12.98 -9.36
C ARG A 33 -1.10 -13.80 -10.64
N GLN A 34 -0.16 -13.73 -11.59
CA GLN A 34 -0.28 -14.39 -12.91
C GLN A 34 -0.64 -15.89 -12.84
N ASN A 35 -0.33 -16.57 -11.73
CA ASN A 35 -0.59 -17.99 -11.53
C ASN A 35 -1.53 -18.25 -10.33
N ASN A 36 -2.38 -17.30 -9.98
CA ASN A 36 -3.26 -17.44 -8.82
C ASN A 36 -4.71 -17.10 -9.19
N ASP A 37 -5.57 -18.11 -9.18
CA ASP A 37 -6.98 -18.02 -9.53
C ASP A 37 -7.87 -17.51 -8.37
N ARG A 38 -7.31 -17.26 -7.18
CA ARG A 38 -8.11 -16.73 -6.06
C ARG A 38 -8.54 -15.31 -6.35
N GLU A 39 -9.76 -14.99 -5.98
CA GLU A 39 -10.25 -13.61 -5.98
C GLU A 39 -9.40 -12.74 -5.06
N LEU A 40 -9.33 -11.45 -5.37
CA LEU A 40 -8.58 -10.45 -4.60
C LEU A 40 -9.53 -9.45 -3.96
N THR A 41 -9.24 -9.10 -2.73
CA THR A 41 -9.83 -7.92 -2.07
C THR A 41 -8.72 -6.93 -1.74
N VAL A 42 -8.89 -5.69 -2.18
CA VAL A 42 -8.02 -4.57 -1.75
C VAL A 42 -8.58 -3.99 -0.46
N VAL A 43 -7.71 -3.76 0.50
CA VAL A 43 -8.10 -3.38 1.85
C VAL A 43 -7.50 -2.04 2.24
N SER A 44 -8.35 -1.14 2.71
CA SER A 44 -7.89 0.06 3.42
C SER A 44 -7.73 -0.26 4.90
N PRO A 45 -6.56 0.01 5.51
CA PRO A 45 -6.32 -0.27 6.94
C PRO A 45 -7.02 0.73 7.87
N ASP A 46 -7.59 1.80 7.32
CA ASP A 46 -8.41 2.78 8.02
C ASP A 46 -9.35 3.53 7.07
N VAL A 47 -10.17 4.43 7.60
CA VAL A 47 -11.12 5.20 6.79
C VAL A 47 -10.45 6.30 5.93
N GLY A 48 -9.27 6.75 6.31
CA GLY A 48 -8.51 7.78 5.58
C GLY A 48 -7.94 7.27 4.25
N GLY A 49 -7.49 6.01 4.21
CA GLY A 49 -6.92 5.36 3.04
C GLY A 49 -7.92 4.84 2.00
N VAL A 50 -9.23 4.95 2.24
CA VAL A 50 -10.28 4.35 1.37
C VAL A 50 -10.17 4.79 -0.08
N LYS A 51 -9.90 6.08 -0.33
CA LYS A 51 -9.75 6.60 -1.70
C LYS A 51 -8.56 5.96 -2.43
N MET A 52 -7.44 5.77 -1.73
CA MET A 52 -6.27 5.08 -2.26
C MET A 52 -6.62 3.61 -2.56
N ALA A 53 -7.14 2.88 -1.58
CA ALA A 53 -7.51 1.48 -1.74
C ALA A 53 -8.51 1.27 -2.90
N ARG A 54 -9.52 2.14 -3.03
CA ARG A 54 -10.45 2.11 -4.15
C ARG A 54 -9.73 2.24 -5.50
N SER A 55 -8.77 3.14 -5.60
CA SER A 55 -8.03 3.33 -6.85
C SER A 55 -7.19 2.11 -7.26
N TYR A 56 -6.72 1.30 -6.30
CA TYR A 56 -6.05 0.02 -6.56
C TYR A 56 -7.07 -1.05 -6.95
N ALA A 57 -8.20 -1.13 -6.23
CA ALA A 57 -9.27 -2.08 -6.52
C ALA A 57 -9.80 -1.94 -7.95
N ASP A 58 -10.06 -0.70 -8.39
CA ASP A 58 -10.55 -0.41 -9.74
C ASP A 58 -9.58 -0.91 -10.83
N VAL A 59 -8.26 -0.72 -10.65
CA VAL A 59 -7.24 -1.17 -11.62
C VAL A 59 -7.02 -2.68 -11.59
N LEU A 60 -7.17 -3.31 -10.41
CA LEU A 60 -6.98 -4.76 -10.23
C LEU A 60 -8.25 -5.56 -10.53
N GLY A 61 -9.38 -4.91 -10.79
CA GLY A 61 -10.68 -5.59 -10.91
C GLY A 61 -11.06 -6.33 -9.64
N ALA A 62 -10.70 -5.77 -8.47
CA ALA A 62 -10.84 -6.41 -7.16
C ALA A 62 -11.95 -5.75 -6.33
N GLU A 63 -12.48 -6.49 -5.37
CA GLU A 63 -13.38 -5.94 -4.35
C GLU A 63 -12.62 -5.03 -3.38
N LEU A 64 -13.36 -4.13 -2.72
CA LEU A 64 -12.84 -3.23 -1.70
C LEU A 64 -13.36 -3.61 -0.33
N ALA A 65 -12.45 -3.72 0.65
CA ALA A 65 -12.81 -3.81 2.05
C ALA A 65 -12.11 -2.73 2.88
N ILE A 66 -12.61 -2.48 4.08
CA ILE A 66 -12.10 -1.47 5.00
C ILE A 66 -11.97 -2.12 6.37
N VAL A 67 -10.82 -1.95 7.02
CA VAL A 67 -10.62 -2.31 8.42
C VAL A 67 -10.66 -1.01 9.24
N ALA A 68 -11.75 -0.79 9.95
CA ALA A 68 -11.99 0.43 10.71
C ALA A 68 -11.76 0.23 12.22
N LYS A 69 -11.00 1.15 12.83
CA LYS A 69 -10.92 1.24 14.29
C LYS A 69 -12.22 1.84 14.81
N GLN A 70 -12.95 1.11 15.68
CA GLN A 70 -14.09 1.67 16.38
C GLN A 70 -13.61 2.20 17.74
N ARG A 71 -13.72 3.49 17.97
CA ARG A 71 -13.47 4.11 19.29
C ARG A 71 -14.81 4.37 19.94
N ILE A 72 -15.16 3.58 20.95
CA ILE A 72 -16.39 3.81 21.76
C ILE A 72 -16.13 4.82 22.88
N SER A 73 -14.90 4.87 23.41
CA SER A 73 -14.48 5.87 24.40
C SER A 73 -12.97 6.11 24.34
N ALA A 74 -12.48 7.12 25.07
CA ALA A 74 -11.06 7.45 25.14
C ALA A 74 -10.19 6.31 25.74
N THR A 75 -10.78 5.34 26.41
CA THR A 75 -10.07 4.29 27.17
C THR A 75 -10.35 2.86 26.71
N VAL A 76 -11.37 2.63 25.86
CA VAL A 76 -11.73 1.30 25.36
C VAL A 76 -11.40 1.18 23.88
N VAL A 77 -10.41 0.35 23.57
CA VAL A 77 -10.05 -0.04 22.19
C VAL A 77 -10.85 -1.31 21.86
N GLU A 78 -11.84 -1.19 20.98
CA GLU A 78 -12.51 -2.36 20.44
C GLU A 78 -11.70 -3.04 19.34
N PRO A 79 -11.98 -4.33 19.05
CA PRO A 79 -11.44 -5.01 17.88
C PRO A 79 -11.75 -4.23 16.61
N MET A 80 -10.82 -4.22 15.67
CA MET A 80 -11.05 -3.61 14.37
C MET A 80 -12.24 -4.29 13.69
N LYS A 81 -13.12 -3.50 13.08
CA LYS A 81 -14.29 -4.00 12.34
C LYS A 81 -13.94 -4.08 10.85
N LEU A 82 -14.16 -5.25 10.27
CA LEU A 82 -14.08 -5.45 8.82
C LEU A 82 -15.42 -5.03 8.18
N ILE A 83 -15.34 -4.27 7.09
CA ILE A 83 -16.45 -3.91 6.21
C ILE A 83 -16.05 -4.37 4.82
N GLY A 84 -16.80 -5.29 4.22
CA GLY A 84 -16.50 -5.93 2.94
C GLY A 84 -16.23 -7.42 3.11
N GLU A 85 -15.96 -8.12 2.00
CA GLU A 85 -15.79 -9.57 1.94
C GLU A 85 -14.34 -9.95 1.71
N VAL A 86 -13.82 -10.89 2.52
CA VAL A 86 -12.43 -11.38 2.40
C VAL A 86 -12.33 -12.89 2.55
N GLU A 87 -13.41 -13.58 2.92
CA GLU A 87 -13.41 -15.03 3.16
C GLU A 87 -13.02 -15.79 1.89
N GLY A 88 -12.01 -16.64 1.97
CA GLY A 88 -11.50 -17.43 0.85
C GLY A 88 -10.73 -16.63 -0.21
N ARG A 89 -10.62 -15.31 -0.10
CA ARG A 89 -9.93 -14.41 -1.02
C ARG A 89 -8.52 -14.11 -0.55
N ASP A 90 -7.63 -13.79 -1.47
CA ASP A 90 -6.37 -13.13 -1.11
C ASP A 90 -6.66 -11.64 -0.82
N ALA A 91 -5.93 -11.05 0.12
CA ALA A 91 -6.11 -9.66 0.51
C ALA A 91 -4.82 -8.86 0.28
N ILE A 92 -4.96 -7.62 -0.17
CA ILE A 92 -3.86 -6.66 -0.17
C ILE A 92 -4.24 -5.40 0.60
N ILE A 93 -3.51 -5.13 1.67
CA ILE A 93 -3.63 -3.88 2.41
C ILE A 93 -2.79 -2.82 1.69
N VAL A 94 -3.34 -1.65 1.39
CA VAL A 94 -2.60 -0.56 0.75
C VAL A 94 -2.60 0.68 1.63
N ASP A 95 -1.41 1.30 1.75
CA ASP A 95 -1.22 2.52 2.51
C ASP A 95 -0.08 3.36 1.88
N ASP A 96 0.03 4.63 2.25
CA ASP A 96 1.12 5.49 1.79
C ASP A 96 2.42 5.23 2.54
N MET A 97 2.36 5.00 3.84
CA MET A 97 3.55 4.76 4.66
C MET A 97 3.29 3.86 5.87
N THR A 98 4.36 3.27 6.36
CA THR A 98 4.38 2.58 7.65
C THR A 98 5.69 2.83 8.38
N GLU A 99 5.61 3.02 9.70
CA GLU A 99 6.77 3.22 10.58
C GLU A 99 6.89 2.06 11.57
N THR A 100 5.89 1.87 12.39
CA THR A 100 5.86 0.82 13.42
C THR A 100 5.10 -0.43 13.01
N ALA A 101 4.53 -0.44 11.81
CA ALA A 101 3.68 -1.48 11.24
C ALA A 101 2.44 -1.87 12.08
N GLY A 102 2.15 -1.13 13.15
CA GLY A 102 1.06 -1.50 14.06
C GLY A 102 -0.31 -1.56 13.40
N THR A 103 -0.65 -0.58 12.56
CA THR A 103 -1.93 -0.53 11.84
C THR A 103 -2.02 -1.66 10.80
N LEU A 104 -0.95 -1.89 10.03
CA LEU A 104 -0.91 -2.96 9.03
C LEU A 104 -1.07 -4.34 9.66
N CYS A 105 -0.32 -4.63 10.72
CA CYS A 105 -0.38 -5.91 11.42
C CYS A 105 -1.76 -6.15 12.05
N ALA A 106 -2.34 -5.15 12.69
CA ALA A 106 -3.68 -5.27 13.29
C ALA A 106 -4.77 -5.47 12.20
N ALA A 107 -4.62 -4.82 11.04
CA ALA A 107 -5.50 -5.07 9.90
C ALA A 107 -5.31 -6.51 9.38
N ALA A 108 -4.09 -6.99 9.23
CA ALA A 108 -3.80 -8.34 8.77
C ALA A 108 -4.38 -9.42 9.70
N GLU A 109 -4.27 -9.25 11.01
CA GLU A 109 -4.90 -10.17 11.99
C GLU A 109 -6.41 -10.18 11.85
N THR A 110 -7.03 -9.00 11.63
CA THR A 110 -8.47 -8.89 11.39
C THR A 110 -8.87 -9.65 10.12
N LEU A 111 -8.12 -9.49 9.03
CA LEU A 111 -8.36 -10.19 7.77
C LEU A 111 -8.21 -11.71 7.94
N LYS A 112 -7.16 -12.15 8.62
CA LYS A 112 -6.91 -13.57 8.90
C LYS A 112 -8.04 -14.20 9.71
N SER A 113 -8.50 -13.51 10.73
CA SER A 113 -9.62 -13.95 11.58
C SER A 113 -10.95 -14.02 10.82
N ASN A 114 -11.08 -13.30 9.70
CA ASN A 114 -12.25 -13.32 8.82
C ASN A 114 -12.06 -14.22 7.58
N GLY A 115 -11.10 -15.14 7.61
CA GLY A 115 -10.96 -16.17 6.60
C GLY A 115 -10.21 -15.75 5.32
N ALA A 116 -9.48 -14.64 5.34
CA ALA A 116 -8.62 -14.27 4.22
C ALA A 116 -7.54 -15.35 3.95
N GLY A 117 -7.23 -15.56 2.68
CA GLY A 117 -6.18 -16.46 2.22
C GLY A 117 -4.79 -15.90 2.51
N ARG A 118 -4.05 -15.53 1.45
CA ARG A 118 -2.77 -14.81 1.59
C ARG A 118 -3.03 -13.33 1.84
N ILE A 119 -2.18 -12.72 2.65
CA ILE A 119 -2.30 -11.32 3.01
C ILE A 119 -1.02 -10.58 2.62
N PHE A 120 -1.14 -9.69 1.67
CA PHE A 120 -0.09 -8.80 1.24
C PHE A 120 -0.29 -7.40 1.82
N ALA A 121 0.79 -6.65 1.97
CA ALA A 121 0.72 -5.23 2.25
C ALA A 121 1.56 -4.46 1.21
N GLY A 122 0.99 -3.44 0.60
CA GLY A 122 1.67 -2.56 -0.35
C GLY A 122 1.73 -1.14 0.19
N VAL A 123 2.93 -0.64 0.49
CA VAL A 123 3.14 0.72 0.99
C VAL A 123 4.22 1.43 0.19
N SER A 124 4.04 2.72 -0.07
CA SER A 124 5.05 3.50 -0.78
C SER A 124 6.30 3.66 0.06
N HIS A 125 6.16 3.96 1.35
CA HIS A 125 7.25 4.30 2.25
C HIS A 125 7.28 3.39 3.49
N ALA A 126 8.21 2.44 3.55
CA ALA A 126 8.44 1.63 4.74
C ALA A 126 9.60 2.20 5.55
N VAL A 127 9.29 3.04 6.54
CA VAL A 127 10.27 3.63 7.47
C VAL A 127 10.41 2.69 8.68
N LEU A 128 10.78 1.43 8.43
CA LEU A 128 10.79 0.39 9.46
C LEU A 128 12.05 0.48 10.35
N GLY A 129 11.81 0.68 11.64
CA GLY A 129 12.79 0.36 12.68
C GLY A 129 12.67 -1.09 13.15
N ASN A 130 13.47 -1.47 14.17
CA ASN A 130 13.47 -2.84 14.71
C ASN A 130 12.07 -3.29 15.16
N LEU A 131 11.33 -2.44 15.86
CA LEU A 131 9.97 -2.76 16.32
C LEU A 131 9.00 -3.03 15.15
N GLY A 132 9.08 -2.23 14.07
CA GLY A 132 8.27 -2.44 12.87
C GLY A 132 8.61 -3.77 12.21
N CYS A 133 9.90 -4.10 12.12
CA CYS A 133 10.40 -5.36 11.62
C CYS A 133 9.88 -6.57 12.42
N GLU A 134 10.04 -6.55 13.73
CA GLU A 134 9.56 -7.61 14.63
C GLU A 134 8.07 -7.86 14.40
N ARG A 135 7.27 -6.79 14.37
CA ARG A 135 5.82 -6.90 14.12
C ARG A 135 5.48 -7.50 12.77
N ILE A 136 6.16 -7.10 11.69
CA ILE A 136 5.93 -7.68 10.36
C ILE A 136 6.28 -9.17 10.37
N MET A 137 7.41 -9.56 10.97
CA MET A 137 7.82 -10.96 11.04
C MET A 137 6.81 -11.82 11.79
N ASP A 138 6.24 -11.32 12.88
CA ASP A 138 5.28 -12.03 13.73
C ASP A 138 3.83 -11.93 13.26
N SER A 139 3.56 -11.10 12.24
CA SER A 139 2.19 -10.85 11.75
C SER A 139 1.68 -11.89 10.76
N ALA A 140 0.37 -11.84 10.49
CA ALA A 140 -0.29 -12.60 9.43
C ALA A 140 0.02 -12.07 8.01
N ILE A 141 0.86 -11.04 7.85
CA ILE A 141 1.30 -10.56 6.53
C ILE A 141 2.28 -11.58 5.93
N ASP A 142 1.95 -12.07 4.74
CA ASP A 142 2.83 -12.98 3.98
C ASP A 142 3.98 -12.21 3.33
N GLU A 143 3.71 -11.03 2.79
CA GLU A 143 4.71 -10.16 2.14
C GLU A 143 4.33 -8.69 2.29
N LEU A 144 5.30 -7.87 2.73
CA LEU A 144 5.25 -6.41 2.67
C LEU A 144 6.00 -5.93 1.43
N ILE A 145 5.30 -5.29 0.53
CA ILE A 145 5.84 -4.73 -0.72
C ILE A 145 6.00 -3.23 -0.51
N THR A 146 7.20 -2.72 -0.71
CA THR A 146 7.51 -1.28 -0.55
C THR A 146 8.42 -0.79 -1.66
N THR A 147 8.81 0.48 -1.60
CA THR A 147 9.74 1.07 -2.56
C THR A 147 11.07 1.49 -1.90
N ASN A 148 12.08 1.74 -2.72
CA ASN A 148 13.36 2.31 -2.26
C ASN A 148 13.31 3.85 -2.07
N SER A 149 12.13 4.41 -1.85
CA SER A 149 11.96 5.84 -1.48
C SER A 149 12.47 6.16 -0.07
N THR A 150 12.66 5.13 0.75
CA THR A 150 13.21 5.19 2.10
C THR A 150 14.42 4.24 2.20
N PRO A 151 15.29 4.39 3.22
CA PRO A 151 16.38 3.45 3.44
C PRO A 151 15.87 2.00 3.50
N ALA A 152 16.73 1.07 3.08
CA ALA A 152 16.39 -0.35 3.12
C ALA A 152 15.97 -0.79 4.53
N PRO A 153 14.94 -1.65 4.66
CA PRO A 153 14.52 -2.16 5.95
C PRO A 153 15.64 -2.97 6.62
N PRO A 154 15.61 -3.10 7.95
CA PRO A 154 16.56 -3.93 8.68
C PRO A 154 16.64 -5.35 8.12
N GLU A 155 17.83 -5.97 8.22
CA GLU A 155 18.06 -7.31 7.66
C GLU A 155 17.12 -8.37 8.25
N ALA A 156 16.74 -8.21 9.50
CA ALA A 156 15.89 -9.14 10.23
C ALA A 156 14.52 -9.39 9.59
N CYS A 157 13.98 -8.45 8.80
CA CYS A 157 12.68 -8.63 8.14
C CYS A 157 12.75 -8.77 6.61
N ARG A 158 13.92 -8.89 6.02
CA ARG A 158 14.09 -9.00 4.56
C ARG A 158 13.40 -10.20 3.94
N SER A 159 13.17 -11.26 4.70
CA SER A 159 12.46 -12.46 4.19
C SER A 159 10.98 -12.23 3.93
N LYS A 160 10.39 -11.18 4.54
CA LYS A 160 8.99 -10.79 4.32
C LYS A 160 8.84 -9.41 3.63
N VAL A 161 9.94 -8.72 3.31
CA VAL A 161 9.88 -7.36 2.72
C VAL A 161 10.53 -7.34 1.36
N THR A 162 9.73 -7.05 0.35
CA THR A 162 10.17 -6.81 -1.03
C THR A 162 10.27 -5.32 -1.30
N THR A 163 11.46 -4.84 -1.69
CA THR A 163 11.69 -3.43 -1.99
C THR A 163 11.80 -3.23 -3.50
N LEU A 164 10.89 -2.44 -4.06
CA LEU A 164 10.82 -2.12 -5.49
C LEU A 164 11.59 -0.84 -5.81
N ASP A 165 12.23 -0.82 -6.99
CA ASP A 165 12.97 0.34 -7.45
C ASP A 165 12.06 1.34 -8.17
N ILE A 166 12.08 2.61 -7.71
CA ILE A 166 11.34 3.73 -8.30
C ILE A 166 12.18 4.60 -9.23
N ALA A 167 13.45 4.29 -9.47
CA ALA A 167 14.35 5.12 -10.27
C ALA A 167 13.80 5.33 -11.69
N GLY A 168 13.22 4.30 -12.30
CA GLY A 168 12.62 4.42 -13.63
C GLY A 168 11.45 5.41 -13.67
N LEU A 169 10.56 5.37 -12.66
CA LEU A 169 9.43 6.30 -12.55
C LEU A 169 9.91 7.74 -12.34
N LEU A 170 10.88 7.95 -11.45
CA LEU A 170 11.44 9.28 -11.18
C LEU A 170 12.18 9.83 -12.40
N GLY A 171 12.97 9.00 -13.09
CA GLY A 171 13.70 9.38 -14.29
C GLY A 171 12.76 9.82 -15.42
N GLU A 172 11.67 9.07 -15.65
CA GLU A 172 10.66 9.43 -16.65
C GLU A 172 9.92 10.73 -16.28
N ALA A 173 9.59 10.92 -14.99
CA ALA A 173 8.98 12.17 -14.53
C ALA A 173 9.89 13.38 -14.76
N ILE A 174 11.17 13.27 -14.41
CA ILE A 174 12.18 14.33 -14.65
C ILE A 174 12.29 14.64 -16.16
N LEU A 175 12.35 13.60 -17.00
CA LEU A 175 12.45 13.77 -18.45
C LEU A 175 11.21 14.48 -19.04
N ARG A 176 10.03 14.13 -18.54
CA ARG A 176 8.76 14.77 -18.95
C ARG A 176 8.71 16.24 -18.55
N ILE A 177 9.02 16.54 -17.30
CA ILE A 177 9.08 17.92 -16.79
C ILE A 177 10.08 18.75 -17.63
N HIS A 178 11.27 18.22 -17.85
CA HIS A 178 12.29 18.89 -18.66
C HIS A 178 11.81 19.19 -20.09
N ASN A 179 11.03 18.30 -20.69
CA ASN A 179 10.51 18.46 -22.07
C ASN A 179 9.11 19.15 -22.10
N GLY A 180 8.61 19.71 -21.00
CA GLY A 180 7.30 20.36 -20.93
C GLY A 180 6.12 19.41 -21.18
N LYS A 181 6.28 18.10 -20.89
CA LYS A 181 5.25 17.07 -21.05
C LYS A 181 4.50 16.83 -19.74
N SER A 182 3.23 16.42 -19.84
CA SER A 182 2.44 16.03 -18.66
C SER A 182 3.02 14.83 -17.94
N VAL A 183 3.07 14.89 -16.60
CA VAL A 183 3.40 13.76 -15.74
C VAL A 183 2.16 12.93 -15.36
N SER A 184 0.94 13.45 -15.54
CA SER A 184 -0.30 12.77 -15.16
C SER A 184 -0.46 11.41 -15.85
N SER A 185 -0.04 11.29 -17.10
CA SER A 185 -0.10 10.04 -17.86
C SER A 185 0.83 8.92 -17.34
N LEU A 186 1.73 9.21 -16.41
CA LEU A 186 2.50 8.18 -15.70
C LEU A 186 1.63 7.36 -14.74
N PHE A 187 0.45 7.87 -14.41
CA PHE A 187 -0.46 7.29 -13.42
C PHE A 187 -1.78 6.82 -14.05
N ASP A 188 -1.97 7.06 -15.35
CA ASP A 188 -3.08 6.54 -16.15
C ASP A 188 -2.80 5.06 -16.45
N ILE A 189 -3.12 4.20 -15.48
CA ILE A 189 -2.96 2.76 -15.62
C ILE A 189 -4.30 2.21 -16.07
N ASP A 190 -4.46 1.99 -17.37
CA ASP A 190 -5.64 1.33 -17.91
C ASP A 190 -5.75 -0.10 -17.35
N SER A 191 -6.96 -0.49 -17.00
CA SER A 191 -7.32 -1.84 -16.54
C SER A 191 -7.08 -2.94 -17.58
N GLY A 192 -6.53 -2.59 -18.74
CA GLY A 192 -6.34 -3.48 -19.89
C GLY A 192 -4.98 -3.43 -20.60
N SER A 193 -4.03 -2.64 -20.12
CA SER A 193 -2.72 -2.54 -20.78
C SER A 193 -1.64 -3.28 -19.98
N VAL A 194 -1.52 -4.58 -20.16
CA VAL A 194 -0.26 -5.36 -20.21
C VAL A 194 -0.56 -6.68 -20.91
#